data_6eb03abf5846526ef09ff24397fc53dd
#
_entry.id   6eb03abf5846526ef09ff24397fc53dd
#
_cell.length_a   1.000
_cell.length_b   1.000
_cell.length_c   1.000
_cell.angle_alpha   90.00
_cell.angle_beta   90.00
_cell.angle_gamma   90.00
#
_symmetry.space_group_name_H-M   'P 1'
#
loop_
_entity.id
_entity.type
_entity.pdbx_description
1 polymer ?
#
loop_
_entity_poly.entity_id
_entity_poly.type
_entity_poly.pdbx_seq_one_letter_code
_entity_poly.pdbx_strand_id
1 'polypeptide(L)'
;QPFDPNINSATDYRYNPVKTVQNEDSGNLSRQLNMNAYLTWKITKKLEFKVTGALSSNIVRSTTFNNSQTYWGDARYQPDKQNGSFNYREYNNWSNDYTLTYRTKVKNHNILGMLGASISSNQYQYLGGQASLVPWEELGLWGIDQGTPKKIYAEKTEQHMMSFFARANYDWKSRYLLTGTVRADGSSRLIYNKWGYFPSASGAWRISEEKFMRPARKWMSNLKLRVGWGITGNNRTQENYPSHLLYAGNENYAFNNTMSPAIYIRQMANKDLKWESTYQTNIGVDLGFFGNRINAVIDYYNKHTKDLLLYADTPPSIGFEQVQQNIGSVRNSGFEFAINTVNLKGGNNKLKWTSSFNISFNKNEITALSDGQTSRVVGIRYPEIPDMYIAKVGHPLSEMYGYVFDGVYQYEDFNEVSPNTFVLKEGIPDAVHILWRREHDLNTTML
;
A
#
# COMPACT_ATOMS: atom_id res chain seq x y z
N GLN A 1 27.16 25.68 15.69
CA GLN A 1 28.34 25.47 14.82
C GLN A 1 28.66 24.00 14.79
N PRO A 2 28.76 23.35 13.63
CA PRO A 2 28.94 21.89 13.53
C PRO A 2 30.30 21.37 14.00
N PHE A 3 31.22 22.26 14.39
CA PHE A 3 32.59 21.91 14.77
C PHE A 3 32.98 22.37 16.18
N ASP A 4 32.03 22.79 17.01
CA ASP A 4 32.32 23.15 18.37
C ASP A 4 32.66 21.90 19.20
N PRO A 5 33.91 21.72 19.65
CA PRO A 5 34.30 20.54 20.44
C PRO A 5 33.62 20.49 21.82
N ASN A 6 33.01 21.62 22.25
CA ASN A 6 32.35 21.74 23.55
C ASN A 6 30.84 21.37 23.49
N ILE A 7 30.30 21.09 22.30
CA ILE A 7 28.89 20.61 22.15
C ILE A 7 28.62 19.30 22.91
N ASN A 8 29.63 18.60 23.37
CA ASN A 8 29.51 17.33 24.09
C ASN A 8 29.63 17.49 25.62
N SER A 9 29.18 18.61 26.19
CA SER A 9 29.06 18.72 27.65
C SER A 9 28.02 17.73 28.17
N ALA A 10 28.17 17.23 29.37
CA ALA A 10 27.23 16.28 29.99
C ALA A 10 25.78 16.80 30.09
N THR A 11 25.56 18.09 29.87
CA THR A 11 24.27 18.79 29.92
C THR A 11 23.66 19.04 28.53
N ASP A 12 24.43 18.85 27.46
CA ASP A 12 23.96 19.07 26.10
C ASP A 12 23.65 17.73 25.41
N TYR A 13 22.37 17.42 25.23
CA TYR A 13 21.89 16.21 24.54
C TYR A 13 22.06 16.26 23.01
N ARG A 14 22.50 17.41 22.44
CA ARG A 14 22.77 17.54 21.01
C ARG A 14 24.11 16.93 20.65
N TYR A 15 24.10 15.91 19.84
CA TYR A 15 25.31 15.25 19.37
C TYR A 15 25.79 15.85 18.04
N ASN A 16 27.10 15.88 17.82
CA ASN A 16 27.67 16.37 16.57
C ASN A 16 27.42 15.37 15.41
N PRO A 17 26.58 15.69 14.43
CA PRO A 17 26.23 14.76 13.36
C PRO A 17 27.42 14.40 12.46
N VAL A 18 28.37 15.33 12.29
CA VAL A 18 29.59 15.06 11.49
C VAL A 18 30.45 14.00 12.18
N LYS A 19 30.58 14.08 13.51
CA LYS A 19 31.32 13.08 14.29
C LYS A 19 30.67 11.71 14.18
N THR A 20 29.33 11.63 14.24
CA THR A 20 28.60 10.37 14.05
C THR A 20 28.86 9.78 12.67
N VAL A 21 28.70 10.54 11.60
CA VAL A 21 28.87 10.06 10.22
C VAL A 21 30.32 9.59 9.95
N GLN A 22 31.31 10.22 10.58
CA GLN A 22 32.73 9.82 10.40
C GLN A 22 33.09 8.55 11.16
N ASN A 23 32.32 8.16 12.16
CA ASN A 23 32.65 7.08 13.11
C ASN A 23 31.64 5.92 13.12
N GLU A 24 30.51 6.05 12.45
CA GLU A 24 29.56 4.96 12.20
C GLU A 24 30.01 4.18 10.97
N ASP A 25 30.24 2.89 11.14
CA ASP A 25 30.44 1.97 10.01
C ASP A 25 29.09 1.30 9.69
N SER A 26 28.42 1.80 8.69
CA SER A 26 27.10 1.32 8.26
C SER A 26 27.13 0.95 6.78
N GLY A 27 26.73 -0.26 6.49
CA GLY A 27 26.70 -0.80 5.12
C GLY A 27 25.39 -1.48 4.78
N ASN A 28 24.92 -1.26 3.54
CA ASN A 28 23.78 -1.98 2.99
C ASN A 28 24.11 -2.52 1.59
N LEU A 29 24.21 -3.84 1.48
CA LEU A 29 24.47 -4.54 0.24
C LEU A 29 23.22 -5.28 -0.21
N SER A 30 22.65 -4.88 -1.36
CA SER A 30 21.54 -5.57 -2.00
C SER A 30 22.00 -6.27 -3.27
N ARG A 31 21.67 -7.55 -3.40
CA ARG A 31 21.91 -8.35 -4.60
C ARG A 31 20.58 -8.86 -5.11
N GLN A 32 20.23 -8.47 -6.33
CA GLN A 32 18.98 -8.86 -6.96
C GLN A 32 19.23 -9.67 -8.23
N LEU A 33 18.55 -10.82 -8.32
CA LEU A 33 18.51 -11.66 -9.50
C LEU A 33 17.06 -11.76 -9.98
N ASN A 34 16.80 -11.38 -11.23
CA ASN A 34 15.52 -11.56 -11.88
C ASN A 34 15.71 -12.40 -13.13
N MET A 35 15.02 -13.52 -13.20
CA MET A 35 15.05 -14.44 -14.34
C MET A 35 13.63 -14.68 -14.85
N ASN A 36 13.44 -14.58 -16.16
CA ASN A 36 12.19 -14.94 -16.81
C ASN A 36 12.51 -15.83 -18.01
N ALA A 37 11.81 -16.95 -18.10
CA ALA A 37 11.92 -17.88 -19.23
C ALA A 37 10.53 -18.26 -19.69
N TYR A 38 10.38 -18.52 -20.98
CA TYR A 38 9.14 -19.06 -21.51
C TYR A 38 9.40 -20.08 -22.62
N LEU A 39 8.51 -21.03 -22.71
CA LEU A 39 8.44 -22.00 -23.81
C LEU A 39 7.07 -21.87 -24.47
N THR A 40 7.07 -21.73 -25.79
CA THR A 40 5.85 -21.69 -26.59
C THR A 40 5.83 -22.87 -27.54
N TRP A 41 4.79 -23.69 -27.43
CA TRP A 41 4.56 -24.82 -28.32
C TRP A 41 3.31 -24.60 -29.16
N LYS A 42 3.48 -24.44 -30.47
CA LYS A 42 2.38 -24.35 -31.43
C LYS A 42 1.94 -25.75 -31.78
N ILE A 43 0.95 -26.28 -31.04
CA ILE A 43 0.39 -27.63 -31.25
C ILE A 43 -0.26 -27.74 -32.62
N THR A 44 -0.97 -26.67 -33.02
CA THR A 44 -1.50 -26.47 -34.37
C THR A 44 -1.35 -25.02 -34.80
N LYS A 45 -1.73 -24.71 -36.06
CA LYS A 45 -1.78 -23.30 -36.53
C LYS A 45 -2.74 -22.43 -35.70
N LYS A 46 -3.67 -23.03 -34.96
CA LYS A 46 -4.71 -22.35 -34.18
C LYS A 46 -4.56 -22.53 -32.67
N LEU A 47 -3.83 -23.57 -32.22
CA LEU A 47 -3.69 -23.91 -30.80
C LEU A 47 -2.25 -23.80 -30.36
N GLU A 48 -2.04 -22.99 -29.33
CA GLU A 48 -0.75 -22.67 -28.75
C GLU A 48 -0.77 -22.94 -27.24
N PHE A 49 0.21 -23.69 -26.79
CA PHE A 49 0.49 -23.85 -25.35
C PHE A 49 1.74 -23.08 -24.99
N LYS A 50 1.66 -22.29 -23.91
CA LYS A 50 2.79 -21.52 -23.41
C LYS A 50 2.98 -21.74 -21.92
N VAL A 51 4.22 -22.00 -21.54
CA VAL A 51 4.67 -22.03 -20.14
C VAL A 51 5.59 -20.82 -19.92
N THR A 52 5.36 -20.07 -18.86
CA THR A 52 6.24 -18.96 -18.46
C THR A 52 6.68 -19.18 -17.03
N GLY A 53 7.98 -19.15 -16.76
CA GLY A 53 8.56 -19.21 -15.42
C GLY A 53 9.23 -17.90 -15.09
N ALA A 54 9.03 -17.41 -13.88
CA ALA A 54 9.71 -16.24 -13.35
C ALA A 54 10.30 -16.57 -11.97
N LEU A 55 11.51 -16.06 -11.73
CA LEU A 55 12.23 -16.13 -10.46
C LEU A 55 12.76 -14.74 -10.15
N SER A 56 12.50 -14.26 -8.93
CA SER A 56 13.10 -13.04 -8.38
C SER A 56 13.68 -13.38 -7.02
N SER A 57 14.99 -13.21 -6.87
CA SER A 57 15.69 -13.37 -5.59
C SER A 57 16.35 -12.05 -5.25
N ASN A 58 16.09 -11.55 -4.05
CA ASN A 58 16.73 -10.34 -3.52
C ASN A 58 17.30 -10.64 -2.14
N ILE A 59 18.62 -10.52 -2.01
CA ILE A 59 19.37 -10.71 -0.78
C ILE A 59 19.86 -9.34 -0.31
N VAL A 60 19.45 -8.93 0.89
CA VAL A 60 19.85 -7.68 1.50
C VAL A 60 20.65 -8.00 2.77
N ARG A 61 21.90 -7.58 2.78
CA ARG A 61 22.76 -7.62 3.96
C ARG A 61 22.94 -6.20 4.47
N SER A 62 22.51 -5.94 5.69
CA SER A 62 22.72 -4.66 6.37
C SER A 62 23.61 -4.87 7.58
N THR A 63 24.59 -4.01 7.76
CA THR A 63 25.55 -4.04 8.89
C THR A 63 25.64 -2.65 9.47
N THR A 64 25.77 -2.56 10.78
CA THR A 64 26.01 -1.28 11.47
C THR A 64 26.95 -1.56 12.64
N PHE A 65 27.95 -0.71 12.81
CA PHE A 65 28.80 -0.69 13.98
C PHE A 65 28.94 0.75 14.47
N ASN A 66 28.71 0.97 15.76
CA ASN A 66 28.84 2.24 16.44
C ASN A 66 29.98 2.17 17.43
N ASN A 67 31.08 2.87 17.14
CA ASN A 67 32.20 3.00 18.07
C ASN A 67 31.90 4.05 19.17
N SER A 68 32.82 4.24 20.11
CA SER A 68 32.70 5.16 21.24
C SER A 68 32.54 6.65 20.84
N GLN A 69 32.81 6.99 19.59
CA GLN A 69 32.73 8.34 19.05
C GLN A 69 31.39 8.65 18.38
N THR A 70 30.46 7.69 18.30
CA THR A 70 29.10 7.90 17.78
C THR A 70 28.14 8.18 18.92
N TYR A 71 26.99 8.82 18.62
CA TYR A 71 25.93 8.99 19.63
C TYR A 71 25.45 7.66 20.20
N TRP A 72 25.29 6.65 19.33
CA TRP A 72 24.78 5.33 19.72
C TRP A 72 25.81 4.43 20.40
N GLY A 73 27.10 4.76 20.33
CA GLY A 73 28.18 4.02 20.97
C GLY A 73 28.83 4.71 22.16
N ASP A 74 28.47 5.98 22.42
CA ASP A 74 29.05 6.77 23.51
C ASP A 74 28.43 6.39 24.86
N ALA A 75 29.29 5.92 25.77
CA ALA A 75 28.91 5.50 27.12
C ALA A 75 28.20 6.57 27.96
N ARG A 76 28.35 7.85 27.60
CA ARG A 76 27.68 8.96 28.29
C ARG A 76 26.20 9.06 27.99
N TYR A 77 25.77 8.59 26.82
CA TYR A 77 24.39 8.70 26.35
C TYR A 77 23.69 7.34 26.26
N GLN A 78 24.47 6.28 26.04
CA GLN A 78 23.92 4.95 25.79
C GLN A 78 24.53 3.90 26.74
N PRO A 79 23.69 3.13 27.44
CA PRO A 79 24.17 2.07 28.33
C PRO A 79 24.84 0.94 27.56
N ASP A 80 24.50 0.78 26.29
CA ASP A 80 24.99 -0.28 25.42
C ASP A 80 26.42 -0.04 24.91
N LYS A 81 26.95 1.18 25.08
CA LYS A 81 28.28 1.59 24.63
C LYS A 81 28.52 1.17 23.17
N GLN A 82 29.76 0.78 22.83
CA GLN A 82 30.07 0.28 21.49
C GLN A 82 29.21 -0.91 21.17
N ASN A 83 28.52 -0.84 20.03
CA ASN A 83 27.54 -1.85 19.66
C ASN A 83 27.55 -2.09 18.14
N GLY A 84 27.10 -3.26 17.78
CA GLY A 84 26.98 -3.62 16.38
C GLY A 84 25.80 -4.53 16.10
N SER A 85 25.37 -4.51 14.85
CA SER A 85 24.32 -5.39 14.35
C SER A 85 24.58 -5.83 12.92
N PHE A 86 24.15 -7.02 12.62
CA PHE A 86 24.08 -7.51 11.26
C PHE A 86 22.69 -8.08 10.99
N ASN A 87 22.20 -7.87 9.77
CA ASN A 87 20.91 -8.35 9.32
C ASN A 87 21.03 -8.92 7.92
N TYR A 88 20.52 -10.11 7.72
CA TYR A 88 20.42 -10.79 6.45
C TYR A 88 18.95 -11.02 6.13
N ARG A 89 18.46 -10.44 5.05
CA ARG A 89 17.10 -10.60 4.55
C ARG A 89 17.14 -11.21 3.17
N GLU A 90 16.35 -12.23 2.96
CA GLU A 90 16.23 -12.91 1.69
C GLU A 90 14.75 -12.98 1.27
N TYR A 91 14.51 -12.52 0.05
CA TYR A 91 13.20 -12.54 -0.59
C TYR A 91 13.31 -13.41 -1.83
N ASN A 92 12.65 -14.55 -1.83
CA ASN A 92 12.58 -15.46 -2.97
C ASN A 92 11.15 -15.56 -3.46
N ASN A 93 10.92 -15.10 -4.69
CA ASN A 93 9.62 -15.13 -5.32
C ASN A 93 9.73 -15.90 -6.62
N TRP A 94 8.85 -16.87 -6.84
CA TRP A 94 8.77 -17.55 -8.12
C TRP A 94 7.32 -17.72 -8.56
N SER A 95 7.12 -17.75 -9.87
CA SER A 95 5.82 -18.04 -10.48
C SER A 95 5.97 -18.89 -11.73
N ASN A 96 4.95 -19.72 -11.98
CA ASN A 96 4.81 -20.46 -13.22
C ASN A 96 3.39 -20.26 -13.74
N ASP A 97 3.30 -19.83 -15.00
CA ASP A 97 2.03 -19.64 -15.70
C ASP A 97 1.95 -20.63 -16.86
N TYR A 98 0.81 -21.29 -16.98
CA TYR A 98 0.48 -22.23 -18.03
C TYR A 98 -0.73 -21.68 -18.79
N THR A 99 -0.62 -21.48 -20.09
CA THR A 99 -1.73 -20.98 -20.90
C THR A 99 -1.93 -21.83 -22.16
N LEU A 100 -3.17 -22.19 -22.43
CA LEU A 100 -3.60 -22.81 -23.65
C LEU A 100 -4.50 -21.84 -24.41
N THR A 101 -4.05 -21.40 -25.59
CA THR A 101 -4.74 -20.38 -26.39
C THR A 101 -5.18 -20.95 -27.72
N TYR A 102 -6.46 -20.84 -28.03
CA TYR A 102 -7.04 -21.18 -29.32
C TYR A 102 -7.43 -19.90 -30.06
N ARG A 103 -6.96 -19.73 -31.29
CA ARG A 103 -7.29 -18.58 -32.14
C ARG A 103 -7.86 -19.07 -33.47
N THR A 104 -8.99 -18.51 -33.86
CA THR A 104 -9.58 -18.80 -35.17
C THR A 104 -10.25 -17.58 -35.75
N LYS A 105 -10.24 -17.53 -37.08
CA LYS A 105 -10.94 -16.52 -37.85
C LYS A 105 -11.83 -17.21 -38.86
N VAL A 106 -13.14 -16.94 -38.79
CA VAL A 106 -14.15 -17.44 -39.71
C VAL A 106 -14.85 -16.23 -40.35
N LYS A 107 -14.57 -16.01 -41.62
CA LYS A 107 -15.06 -14.80 -42.33
C LYS A 107 -14.68 -13.53 -41.55
N ASN A 108 -15.68 -12.84 -41.01
CA ASN A 108 -15.53 -11.59 -40.27
C ASN A 108 -15.54 -11.75 -38.73
N HIS A 109 -15.48 -12.99 -38.25
CA HIS A 109 -15.48 -13.34 -36.83
C HIS A 109 -14.08 -13.76 -36.40
N ASN A 110 -13.47 -13.01 -35.49
CA ASN A 110 -12.21 -13.40 -34.84
C ASN A 110 -12.56 -13.89 -33.44
N ILE A 111 -12.17 -15.09 -33.10
CA ILE A 111 -12.42 -15.72 -31.80
C ILE A 111 -11.09 -16.13 -31.20
N LEU A 112 -10.88 -15.74 -29.94
CA LEU A 112 -9.77 -16.20 -29.12
C LEU A 112 -10.32 -16.76 -27.81
N GLY A 113 -10.02 -18.02 -27.53
CA GLY A 113 -10.26 -18.64 -26.24
C GLY A 113 -8.93 -18.93 -25.55
N MET A 114 -8.86 -18.71 -24.26
CA MET A 114 -7.68 -19.00 -23.45
C MET A 114 -8.09 -19.64 -22.13
N LEU A 115 -7.42 -20.73 -21.78
CA LEU A 115 -7.46 -21.35 -20.46
C LEU A 115 -6.08 -21.22 -19.84
N GLY A 116 -6.02 -21.00 -18.55
CA GLY A 116 -4.75 -20.90 -17.87
C GLY A 116 -4.80 -21.31 -16.41
N ALA A 117 -3.61 -21.66 -15.92
CA ALA A 117 -3.33 -21.90 -14.51
C ALA A 117 -2.05 -21.16 -14.12
N SER A 118 -1.99 -20.68 -12.89
CA SER A 118 -0.81 -20.01 -12.35
C SER A 118 -0.54 -20.54 -10.96
N ILE A 119 0.74 -20.73 -10.64
CA ILE A 119 1.20 -21.08 -9.29
C ILE A 119 2.32 -20.12 -8.93
N SER A 120 2.28 -19.55 -7.73
CA SER A 120 3.35 -18.68 -7.24
C SER A 120 3.62 -18.90 -5.77
N SER A 121 4.88 -18.62 -5.37
CA SER A 121 5.32 -18.66 -4.00
C SER A 121 6.17 -17.42 -3.71
N ASN A 122 5.91 -16.80 -2.57
CA ASN A 122 6.73 -15.73 -2.01
C ASN A 122 7.27 -16.22 -0.68
N GLN A 123 8.60 -16.20 -0.53
CA GLN A 123 9.29 -16.60 0.68
C GLN A 123 10.13 -15.43 1.18
N TYR A 124 10.05 -15.17 2.48
CA TYR A 124 10.88 -14.21 3.17
C TYR A 124 11.59 -14.90 4.31
N GLN A 125 12.90 -14.62 4.44
CA GLN A 125 13.73 -15.06 5.56
C GLN A 125 14.49 -13.87 6.12
N TYR A 126 14.56 -13.81 7.42
CA TYR A 126 15.32 -12.81 8.15
C TYR A 126 16.15 -13.47 9.24
N LEU A 127 17.43 -13.25 9.19
CA LEU A 127 18.38 -13.66 10.21
C LEU A 127 19.22 -12.45 10.62
N GLY A 128 19.46 -12.28 11.91
CA GLY A 128 20.26 -11.17 12.37
C GLY A 128 20.72 -11.34 13.81
N GLY A 129 21.68 -10.51 14.19
CA GLY A 129 22.20 -10.46 15.54
C GLY A 129 22.62 -9.05 15.92
N GLN A 130 22.57 -8.79 17.22
CA GLN A 130 23.01 -7.53 17.82
C GLN A 130 23.79 -7.83 19.11
N ALA A 131 24.92 -7.15 19.27
CA ALA A 131 25.66 -7.16 20.52
C ALA A 131 26.04 -5.74 20.95
N SER A 132 26.27 -5.57 22.22
CA SER A 132 26.72 -4.32 22.86
C SER A 132 27.97 -4.57 23.69
N LEU A 133 28.57 -3.52 24.24
CA LEU A 133 29.79 -3.60 25.06
C LEU A 133 30.94 -4.31 24.33
N VAL A 134 31.09 -4.02 23.03
CA VAL A 134 32.17 -4.61 22.22
C VAL A 134 33.52 -4.06 22.70
N PRO A 135 34.43 -4.89 23.21
CA PRO A 135 35.62 -4.39 23.90
C PRO A 135 36.70 -3.81 22.98
N TRP A 136 36.76 -4.27 21.72
CA TRP A 136 37.75 -3.88 20.73
C TRP A 136 37.10 -3.18 19.55
N GLU A 137 36.94 -1.87 19.66
CA GLU A 137 36.24 -1.08 18.63
C GLU A 137 36.99 -0.96 17.31
N GLU A 138 38.32 -1.23 17.32
CA GLU A 138 39.16 -1.23 16.13
C GLU A 138 38.83 -2.37 15.17
N LEU A 139 38.25 -3.47 15.67
CA LEU A 139 37.78 -4.58 14.85
C LEU A 139 36.44 -4.27 14.17
N GLY A 140 35.77 -3.19 14.58
CA GLY A 140 34.48 -2.82 14.06
C GLY A 140 33.45 -3.94 14.20
N LEU A 141 32.66 -4.16 13.15
CA LEU A 141 31.67 -5.24 13.12
C LEU A 141 32.24 -6.63 13.36
N TRP A 142 33.51 -6.86 12.98
CA TRP A 142 34.15 -8.17 13.11
C TRP A 142 34.61 -8.53 14.55
N GLY A 143 34.46 -7.57 15.46
CA GLY A 143 34.61 -7.78 16.90
C GLY A 143 33.31 -7.99 17.67
N ILE A 144 32.17 -8.07 16.98
CA ILE A 144 30.82 -8.15 17.60
C ILE A 144 30.63 -9.44 18.42
N ASP A 145 31.31 -10.51 18.07
CA ASP A 145 31.30 -11.80 18.76
C ASP A 145 31.95 -11.73 20.16
N GLN A 146 32.78 -10.72 20.43
CA GLN A 146 33.40 -10.46 21.72
C GLN A 146 32.51 -9.61 22.65
N GLY A 147 31.47 -9.03 22.13
CA GLY A 147 30.50 -8.21 22.85
C GLY A 147 29.48 -9.02 23.63
N THR A 148 28.65 -8.34 24.40
CA THR A 148 27.53 -8.95 25.11
C THR A 148 26.35 -9.12 24.13
N PRO A 149 25.88 -10.34 23.86
CA PRO A 149 24.74 -10.57 22.99
C PRO A 149 23.47 -9.87 23.52
N LYS A 150 22.77 -9.13 22.67
CA LYS A 150 21.52 -8.44 23.01
C LYS A 150 20.31 -9.15 22.42
N LYS A 151 20.36 -9.47 21.14
CA LYS A 151 19.23 -10.05 20.44
C LYS A 151 19.67 -10.87 19.23
N ILE A 152 19.02 -12.00 19.05
CA ILE A 152 19.09 -12.79 17.82
C ILE A 152 17.72 -12.72 17.16
N TYR A 153 17.71 -12.53 15.87
CA TYR A 153 16.50 -12.49 15.04
C TYR A 153 16.50 -13.69 14.11
N ALA A 154 15.35 -14.39 14.07
CA ALA A 154 15.11 -15.45 13.09
C ALA A 154 13.62 -15.43 12.74
N GLU A 155 13.33 -15.21 11.48
CA GLU A 155 11.97 -15.19 10.96
C GLU A 155 11.93 -15.86 9.59
N LYS A 156 10.90 -16.67 9.35
CA LYS A 156 10.62 -17.23 8.04
C LYS A 156 9.13 -17.16 7.78
N THR A 157 8.76 -16.57 6.64
CA THR A 157 7.37 -16.53 6.18
C THR A 157 7.26 -17.02 4.75
N GLU A 158 6.16 -17.72 4.46
CA GLU A 158 5.87 -18.25 3.13
C GLU A 158 4.41 -17.97 2.76
N GLN A 159 4.20 -17.62 1.50
CA GLN A 159 2.89 -17.42 0.92
C GLN A 159 2.81 -18.13 -0.42
N HIS A 160 1.75 -18.87 -0.62
CA HIS A 160 1.47 -19.56 -1.87
C HIS A 160 0.15 -19.09 -2.47
N MET A 161 0.14 -18.99 -3.80
CA MET A 161 -1.08 -18.73 -4.56
C MET A 161 -1.21 -19.73 -5.70
N MET A 162 -2.45 -20.15 -5.96
CA MET A 162 -2.83 -20.97 -7.11
C MET A 162 -4.05 -20.36 -7.76
N SER A 163 -4.01 -20.25 -9.09
CA SER A 163 -5.06 -19.58 -9.85
C SER A 163 -5.45 -20.39 -11.08
N PHE A 164 -6.73 -20.34 -11.40
CA PHE A 164 -7.28 -20.86 -12.66
C PHE A 164 -8.05 -19.74 -13.35
N PHE A 165 -7.91 -19.62 -14.65
CA PHE A 165 -8.61 -18.59 -15.40
C PHE A 165 -9.00 -19.04 -16.80
N ALA A 166 -10.11 -18.48 -17.27
CA ALA A 166 -10.58 -18.64 -18.62
C ALA A 166 -10.92 -17.26 -19.20
N ARG A 167 -10.58 -17.05 -20.48
CA ARG A 167 -10.85 -15.81 -21.20
C ARG A 167 -11.36 -16.11 -22.60
N ALA A 168 -12.38 -15.41 -23.02
CA ALA A 168 -12.89 -15.42 -24.38
C ALA A 168 -12.89 -13.98 -24.93
N ASN A 169 -12.31 -13.82 -26.12
CA ASN A 169 -12.39 -12.58 -26.89
C ASN A 169 -13.13 -12.85 -28.19
N TYR A 170 -14.06 -12.00 -28.52
CA TYR A 170 -14.81 -12.05 -29.77
C TYR A 170 -14.75 -10.70 -30.46
N ASP A 171 -14.41 -10.69 -31.73
CA ASP A 171 -14.39 -9.53 -32.59
C ASP A 171 -15.20 -9.81 -33.86
N TRP A 172 -16.22 -9.02 -34.10
CA TRP A 172 -17.01 -9.06 -35.33
C TRP A 172 -16.77 -7.84 -36.19
N LYS A 173 -16.22 -8.08 -37.38
CA LYS A 173 -15.91 -7.05 -38.38
C LYS A 173 -15.01 -5.93 -37.86
N SER A 174 -14.25 -6.17 -36.82
CA SER A 174 -13.49 -5.15 -36.08
C SER A 174 -14.31 -3.95 -35.60
N ARG A 175 -15.63 -4.13 -35.44
CA ARG A 175 -16.58 -3.10 -34.98
C ARG A 175 -17.08 -3.38 -33.59
N TYR A 176 -17.44 -4.62 -33.33
CA TYR A 176 -17.97 -5.07 -32.04
C TYR A 176 -16.96 -5.99 -31.42
N LEU A 177 -16.42 -5.57 -30.29
CA LEU A 177 -15.42 -6.31 -29.54
C LEU A 177 -16.03 -6.67 -28.19
N LEU A 178 -15.96 -7.96 -27.83
CA LEU A 178 -16.43 -8.47 -26.56
C LEU A 178 -15.32 -9.27 -25.91
N THR A 179 -15.14 -9.11 -24.61
CA THR A 179 -14.20 -9.90 -23.81
C THR A 179 -14.91 -10.33 -22.54
N GLY A 180 -14.81 -11.62 -22.23
CA GLY A 180 -15.22 -12.18 -20.94
C GLY A 180 -14.06 -12.89 -20.29
N THR A 181 -13.88 -12.74 -18.99
CA THR A 181 -12.86 -13.43 -18.21
C THR A 181 -13.47 -13.90 -16.90
N VAL A 182 -13.13 -15.10 -16.47
CA VAL A 182 -13.38 -15.60 -15.12
C VAL A 182 -12.05 -16.07 -14.54
N ARG A 183 -11.81 -15.74 -13.27
CA ARG A 183 -10.61 -16.14 -12.55
C ARG A 183 -10.97 -16.61 -11.15
N ALA A 184 -10.39 -17.73 -10.74
CA ALA A 184 -10.46 -18.25 -9.38
C ALA A 184 -9.04 -18.25 -8.81
N ASP A 185 -8.84 -17.56 -7.69
CA ASP A 185 -7.56 -17.42 -7.01
C ASP A 185 -7.64 -18.01 -5.60
N GLY A 186 -6.74 -18.94 -5.29
CA GLY A 186 -6.59 -19.55 -3.98
C GLY A 186 -5.34 -19.02 -3.28
N SER A 187 -5.48 -18.54 -2.03
CA SER A 187 -4.40 -17.98 -1.24
C SER A 187 -4.16 -18.78 0.04
N SER A 188 -2.91 -19.03 0.38
CA SER A 188 -2.52 -19.66 1.64
C SER A 188 -2.74 -18.76 2.85
N ARG A 189 -2.88 -17.44 2.67
CA ARG A 189 -3.17 -16.49 3.77
C ARG A 189 -4.57 -16.66 4.33
N LEU A 190 -5.53 -17.02 3.48
CA LEU A 190 -6.95 -17.17 3.83
C LEU A 190 -7.31 -18.67 3.89
N ILE A 191 -6.90 -19.36 4.97
CA ILE A 191 -6.93 -20.83 5.05
C ILE A 191 -8.33 -21.41 4.92
N TYR A 192 -9.34 -20.77 5.51
CA TYR A 192 -10.71 -21.26 5.51
C TYR A 192 -11.48 -20.80 4.27
N ASN A 193 -11.32 -19.54 3.85
CA ASN A 193 -11.94 -18.95 2.68
C ASN A 193 -10.91 -18.69 1.56
N LYS A 194 -10.19 -19.77 1.19
CA LYS A 194 -9.03 -19.68 0.28
C LYS A 194 -9.36 -19.08 -1.07
N TRP A 195 -10.52 -19.43 -1.64
CA TRP A 195 -10.86 -19.16 -3.01
C TRP A 195 -11.67 -17.87 -3.17
N GLY A 196 -11.16 -16.97 -4.01
CA GLY A 196 -11.89 -15.82 -4.53
C GLY A 196 -12.23 -16.00 -6.01
N TYR A 197 -13.40 -15.53 -6.43
CA TYR A 197 -13.88 -15.63 -7.81
C TYR A 197 -14.07 -14.24 -8.40
N PHE A 198 -13.40 -13.99 -9.52
CA PHE A 198 -13.27 -12.66 -10.12
C PHE A 198 -13.70 -12.67 -11.59
N PRO A 199 -15.01 -12.58 -11.88
CA PRO A 199 -15.51 -12.42 -13.22
C PRO A 199 -15.31 -11.01 -13.74
N SER A 200 -15.12 -10.85 -15.06
CA SER A 200 -15.11 -9.58 -15.75
C SER A 200 -15.65 -9.68 -17.17
N ALA A 201 -16.29 -8.64 -17.64
CA ALA A 201 -16.77 -8.53 -19.00
C ALA A 201 -16.52 -7.10 -19.53
N SER A 202 -16.16 -7.00 -20.80
CA SER A 202 -16.07 -5.70 -21.47
C SER A 202 -16.56 -5.78 -22.90
N GLY A 203 -17.15 -4.67 -23.36
CA GLY A 203 -17.61 -4.50 -24.73
C GLY A 203 -17.08 -3.18 -25.30
N ALA A 204 -16.79 -3.20 -26.59
CA ALA A 204 -16.46 -1.97 -27.31
C ALA A 204 -17.13 -1.96 -28.68
N TRP A 205 -17.65 -0.78 -29.05
CA TRP A 205 -18.27 -0.52 -30.35
C TRP A 205 -17.51 0.58 -31.07
N ARG A 206 -16.91 0.21 -32.22
CA ARG A 206 -16.26 1.16 -33.11
C ARG A 206 -17.29 1.79 -34.04
N ILE A 207 -17.94 2.84 -33.57
CA ILE A 207 -19.02 3.54 -34.25
C ILE A 207 -18.52 4.15 -35.56
N SER A 208 -17.28 4.65 -35.60
CA SER A 208 -16.66 5.19 -36.81
C SER A 208 -16.59 4.22 -37.99
N GLU A 209 -16.66 2.89 -37.73
CA GLU A 209 -16.65 1.87 -38.81
C GLU A 209 -18.05 1.57 -39.35
N GLU A 210 -19.10 2.15 -38.78
CA GLU A 210 -20.46 1.93 -39.23
C GLU A 210 -20.75 2.64 -40.56
N LYS A 211 -21.72 2.10 -41.32
CA LYS A 211 -22.10 2.65 -42.63
C LYS A 211 -22.64 4.07 -42.56
N PHE A 212 -23.41 4.39 -41.51
CA PHE A 212 -23.98 5.72 -41.29
C PHE A 212 -22.93 6.78 -40.95
N MET A 213 -21.74 6.37 -40.46
CA MET A 213 -20.65 7.30 -40.15
C MET A 213 -19.75 7.64 -41.34
N ARG A 214 -20.00 7.06 -42.53
CA ARG A 214 -19.20 7.34 -43.73
C ARG A 214 -19.08 8.83 -44.07
N PRO A 215 -20.14 9.67 -44.02
CA PRO A 215 -20.01 11.10 -44.26
C PRO A 215 -19.08 11.81 -43.27
N ALA A 216 -19.08 11.40 -42.03
CA ALA A 216 -18.28 12.01 -40.98
C ALA A 216 -16.78 11.60 -41.01
N ARG A 217 -16.39 10.58 -41.76
CA ARG A 217 -15.00 10.10 -41.86
C ARG A 217 -14.01 11.14 -42.36
N LYS A 218 -14.50 12.19 -43.03
CA LYS A 218 -13.62 13.29 -43.50
C LYS A 218 -12.97 14.04 -42.34
N TRP A 219 -13.66 14.15 -41.21
CA TRP A 219 -13.20 14.86 -40.00
C TRP A 219 -13.11 14.00 -38.76
N MET A 220 -13.96 12.97 -38.60
CA MET A 220 -13.95 12.03 -37.49
C MET A 220 -13.28 10.72 -37.92
N SER A 221 -12.06 10.50 -37.49
CA SER A 221 -11.24 9.33 -37.83
C SER A 221 -11.50 8.13 -36.94
N ASN A 222 -11.88 8.36 -35.68
CA ASN A 222 -12.20 7.34 -34.72
C ASN A 222 -13.31 7.81 -33.80
N LEU A 223 -14.28 6.95 -33.57
CA LEU A 223 -15.29 7.07 -32.54
C LEU A 223 -15.55 5.66 -32.01
N LYS A 224 -15.17 5.42 -30.76
CA LYS A 224 -15.31 4.11 -30.12
C LYS A 224 -15.86 4.28 -28.72
N LEU A 225 -16.96 3.60 -28.43
CA LEU A 225 -17.53 3.48 -27.11
C LEU A 225 -17.02 2.21 -26.43
N ARG A 226 -16.65 2.31 -25.16
CA ARG A 226 -16.17 1.20 -24.31
C ARG A 226 -16.99 1.12 -23.03
N VAL A 227 -17.37 -0.09 -22.65
CA VAL A 227 -18.00 -0.39 -21.36
C VAL A 227 -17.29 -1.60 -20.78
N GLY A 228 -16.93 -1.53 -19.52
CA GLY A 228 -16.30 -2.62 -18.80
C GLY A 228 -16.88 -2.74 -17.40
N TRP A 229 -17.01 -3.98 -16.94
CA TRP A 229 -17.36 -4.33 -15.59
C TRP A 229 -16.53 -5.51 -15.13
N GLY A 230 -16.13 -5.51 -13.87
CA GLY A 230 -15.40 -6.65 -13.31
C GLY A 230 -15.24 -6.55 -11.80
N ILE A 231 -14.85 -7.69 -11.24
CA ILE A 231 -14.51 -7.83 -9.83
C ILE A 231 -13.02 -8.13 -9.75
N THR A 232 -12.31 -7.44 -8.85
CA THR A 232 -10.91 -7.74 -8.51
C THR A 232 -10.81 -8.06 -7.02
N GLY A 233 -9.99 -9.05 -6.68
CA GLY A 233 -9.73 -9.46 -5.31
C GLY A 233 -8.42 -8.90 -4.77
N ASN A 234 -8.39 -8.68 -3.46
CA ASN A 234 -7.19 -8.40 -2.71
C ASN A 234 -7.14 -9.33 -1.47
N ASN A 235 -6.00 -10.00 -1.27
CA ASN A 235 -5.74 -10.88 -0.12
C ASN A 235 -4.61 -10.35 0.76
N ARG A 236 -4.26 -9.08 0.61
CA ARG A 236 -3.14 -8.47 1.32
C ARG A 236 -3.56 -8.16 2.76
N THR A 237 -3.26 -9.08 3.64
CA THR A 237 -3.39 -8.95 5.09
C THR A 237 -2.16 -8.24 5.65
N GLN A 238 -2.30 -7.56 6.77
CA GLN A 238 -1.16 -6.90 7.45
C GLN A 238 -0.25 -7.95 8.08
N GLU A 239 -0.82 -9.02 8.65
CA GLU A 239 -0.07 -10.16 9.15
C GLU A 239 0.07 -11.26 8.08
N ASN A 240 1.15 -12.05 8.19
CA ASN A 240 1.42 -13.12 7.22
C ASN A 240 0.51 -14.34 7.42
N TYR A 241 0.05 -14.58 8.65
CA TYR A 241 -0.78 -15.73 9.03
C TYR A 241 -2.02 -15.30 9.83
N PRO A 242 -2.91 -14.47 9.27
CA PRO A 242 -4.00 -13.84 10.02
C PRO A 242 -5.08 -14.82 10.48
N SER A 243 -5.15 -16.00 9.86
CA SER A 243 -6.10 -17.06 10.23
C SER A 243 -5.57 -18.01 11.31
N HIS A 244 -4.32 -17.80 11.80
CA HIS A 244 -3.71 -18.63 12.84
C HIS A 244 -3.66 -17.89 14.18
N LEU A 245 -3.72 -18.69 15.23
CA LEU A 245 -3.32 -18.24 16.56
C LEU A 245 -1.79 -18.23 16.62
N LEU A 246 -1.20 -17.06 16.88
CA LEU A 246 0.24 -16.92 16.98
C LEU A 246 0.66 -16.68 18.41
N TYR A 247 1.76 -17.34 18.82
CA TYR A 247 2.40 -17.15 20.10
C TYR A 247 3.65 -16.29 19.96
N ALA A 248 3.98 -15.54 21.02
CA ALA A 248 5.26 -14.85 21.17
C ALA A 248 5.90 -15.27 22.50
N GLY A 249 7.22 -15.32 22.50
CA GLY A 249 8.01 -15.76 23.67
C GLY A 249 9.12 -14.79 24.05
N ASN A 250 9.00 -13.52 23.69
CA ASN A 250 10.07 -12.51 23.90
C ASN A 250 9.94 -11.74 25.21
N GLU A 251 8.92 -12.05 26.01
CA GLU A 251 8.65 -11.38 27.28
C GLU A 251 9.13 -12.25 28.43
N ASN A 252 9.47 -11.60 29.55
CA ASN A 252 9.82 -12.28 30.78
C ASN A 252 8.76 -12.02 31.85
N TYR A 253 8.47 -13.03 32.62
CA TYR A 253 7.61 -12.95 33.80
C TYR A 253 8.44 -13.16 35.05
N ALA A 254 8.23 -12.35 36.07
CA ALA A 254 8.91 -12.50 37.34
C ALA A 254 8.18 -13.53 38.20
N PHE A 255 8.79 -14.70 38.37
CA PHE A 255 8.33 -15.72 39.31
C PHE A 255 9.29 -15.76 40.50
N ASN A 256 8.79 -15.53 41.71
CA ASN A 256 9.57 -15.57 42.93
C ASN A 256 10.89 -14.81 42.84
N ASN A 257 10.86 -13.55 42.38
CA ASN A 257 12.02 -12.68 42.08
C ASN A 257 13.00 -13.22 41.03
N THR A 258 12.62 -14.23 40.27
CA THR A 258 13.44 -14.78 39.19
C THR A 258 12.76 -14.50 37.86
N MET A 259 13.50 -13.94 36.90
CA MET A 259 13.00 -13.71 35.56
C MET A 259 12.91 -15.03 34.79
N SER A 260 11.71 -15.37 34.35
CA SER A 260 11.44 -16.59 33.56
C SER A 260 10.86 -16.21 32.19
N PRO A 261 11.27 -16.87 31.10
CA PRO A 261 10.68 -16.64 29.80
C PRO A 261 9.18 -16.92 29.81
N ALA A 262 8.41 -16.00 29.26
CA ALA A 262 6.96 -16.13 29.13
C ALA A 262 6.56 -16.37 27.68
N ILE A 263 5.58 -17.24 27.49
CA ILE A 263 4.91 -17.44 26.19
C ILE A 263 3.50 -16.91 26.32
N TYR A 264 3.10 -16.04 25.41
CA TYR A 264 1.76 -15.48 25.38
C TYR A 264 1.18 -15.52 23.97
N ILE A 265 -0.13 -15.43 23.86
CA ILE A 265 -0.82 -15.35 22.58
C ILE A 265 -0.64 -13.92 22.05
N ARG A 266 0.08 -13.80 20.94
CA ARG A 266 0.34 -12.51 20.28
C ARG A 266 -0.82 -12.07 19.39
N GLN A 267 -1.46 -13.03 18.73
CA GLN A 267 -2.48 -12.75 17.71
C GLN A 267 -3.64 -13.73 17.85
N MET A 268 -4.84 -13.19 17.83
CA MET A 268 -6.07 -13.96 17.76
C MET A 268 -6.32 -14.45 16.33
N ALA A 269 -6.65 -15.73 16.18
CA ALA A 269 -7.03 -16.30 14.91
C ALA A 269 -8.40 -15.79 14.44
N ASN A 270 -8.51 -15.36 13.20
CA ASN A 270 -9.80 -15.11 12.56
C ASN A 270 -10.02 -16.08 11.39
N LYS A 271 -10.96 -17.02 11.57
CA LYS A 271 -11.31 -18.05 10.60
C LYS A 271 -12.23 -17.54 9.48
N ASP A 272 -12.91 -16.43 9.72
CA ASP A 272 -13.91 -15.88 8.80
C ASP A 272 -13.30 -14.92 7.77
N LEU A 273 -12.00 -14.68 7.85
CA LEU A 273 -11.29 -13.84 6.89
C LEU A 273 -11.46 -14.36 5.46
N LYS A 274 -11.85 -13.46 4.57
CA LYS A 274 -12.06 -13.69 3.15
C LYS A 274 -11.39 -12.61 2.29
N TRP A 275 -11.45 -12.79 0.99
CA TRP A 275 -10.96 -11.82 0.01
C TRP A 275 -11.72 -10.49 0.12
N GLU A 276 -10.98 -9.40 0.14
CA GLU A 276 -11.49 -8.07 -0.15
C GLU A 276 -11.86 -8.01 -1.64
N SER A 277 -13.01 -7.42 -1.97
CA SER A 277 -13.53 -7.40 -3.33
C SER A 277 -13.81 -5.98 -3.80
N THR A 278 -13.25 -5.63 -4.96
CA THR A 278 -13.51 -4.35 -5.64
C THR A 278 -14.35 -4.59 -6.89
N TYR A 279 -15.54 -4.05 -6.89
CA TYR A 279 -16.47 -4.00 -8.04
C TYR A 279 -16.19 -2.73 -8.82
N GLN A 280 -15.83 -2.87 -10.09
CA GLN A 280 -15.47 -1.75 -10.94
C GLN A 280 -16.35 -1.71 -12.18
N THR A 281 -16.85 -0.52 -12.52
CA THR A 281 -17.52 -0.21 -13.79
C THR A 281 -16.79 0.94 -14.45
N ASN A 282 -16.47 0.79 -15.74
CA ASN A 282 -15.82 1.82 -16.56
C ASN A 282 -16.67 2.06 -17.81
N ILE A 283 -16.83 3.33 -18.18
CA ILE A 283 -17.43 3.76 -19.45
C ILE A 283 -16.47 4.74 -20.08
N GLY A 284 -16.07 4.49 -21.32
CA GLY A 284 -15.10 5.32 -22.01
C GLY A 284 -15.45 5.59 -23.46
N VAL A 285 -15.01 6.74 -23.96
CA VAL A 285 -15.15 7.15 -25.35
C VAL A 285 -13.77 7.54 -25.90
N ASP A 286 -13.39 6.88 -27.00
CA ASP A 286 -12.18 7.23 -27.74
C ASP A 286 -12.56 8.02 -28.99
N LEU A 287 -12.03 9.22 -29.12
CA LEU A 287 -12.28 10.16 -30.22
C LEU A 287 -11.01 10.39 -31.02
N GLY A 288 -11.13 10.40 -32.33
CA GLY A 288 -10.05 10.77 -33.24
C GLY A 288 -10.55 11.67 -34.34
N PHE A 289 -9.84 12.77 -34.60
CA PHE A 289 -10.23 13.74 -35.60
C PHE A 289 -9.10 14.04 -36.58
N PHE A 290 -9.48 14.39 -37.83
CA PHE A 290 -8.57 14.85 -38.89
C PHE A 290 -7.41 13.89 -39.18
N GLY A 291 -7.71 12.59 -39.38
CA GLY A 291 -6.70 11.56 -39.61
C GLY A 291 -5.87 11.31 -38.35
N ASN A 292 -6.51 11.30 -37.16
CA ASN A 292 -5.91 11.12 -35.84
C ASN A 292 -4.89 12.20 -35.45
N ARG A 293 -5.00 13.41 -36.03
CA ARG A 293 -4.22 14.56 -35.58
C ARG A 293 -4.61 15.03 -34.20
N ILE A 294 -5.87 14.83 -33.84
CA ILE A 294 -6.39 15.07 -32.50
C ILE A 294 -6.96 13.75 -32.02
N ASN A 295 -6.46 13.25 -30.90
CA ASN A 295 -6.95 12.07 -30.23
C ASN A 295 -7.35 12.44 -28.80
N ALA A 296 -8.61 12.20 -28.44
CA ALA A 296 -9.09 12.42 -27.08
C ALA A 296 -9.68 11.12 -26.51
N VAL A 297 -9.48 10.94 -25.22
CA VAL A 297 -10.03 9.83 -24.46
C VAL A 297 -10.75 10.42 -23.26
N ILE A 298 -11.96 9.96 -23.03
CA ILE A 298 -12.83 10.37 -21.93
C ILE A 298 -13.24 9.09 -21.23
N ASP A 299 -12.95 8.97 -19.95
CA ASP A 299 -13.31 7.81 -19.13
C ASP A 299 -14.03 8.25 -17.87
N TYR A 300 -15.07 7.53 -17.52
CA TYR A 300 -15.74 7.57 -16.22
C TYR A 300 -15.59 6.22 -15.56
N TYR A 301 -15.22 6.20 -14.29
CA TYR A 301 -15.13 4.99 -13.50
C TYR A 301 -15.87 5.11 -12.16
N ASN A 302 -16.37 3.96 -11.70
CA ASN A 302 -16.90 3.79 -10.36
C ASN A 302 -16.36 2.48 -9.80
N LYS A 303 -15.64 2.57 -8.68
CA LYS A 303 -15.03 1.45 -7.95
C LYS A 303 -15.63 1.39 -6.56
N HIS A 304 -16.16 0.24 -6.18
CA HIS A 304 -16.67 0.00 -4.84
C HIS A 304 -15.95 -1.18 -4.22
N THR A 305 -15.07 -0.91 -3.27
CA THR A 305 -14.33 -1.91 -2.50
C THR A 305 -15.12 -2.24 -1.26
N LYS A 306 -15.36 -3.53 -1.04
CA LYS A 306 -16.07 -4.09 0.10
C LYS A 306 -15.19 -5.07 0.85
N ASP A 307 -15.57 -5.34 2.10
CA ASP A 307 -14.88 -6.33 2.93
C ASP A 307 -13.39 -6.00 3.09
N LEU A 308 -13.07 -4.71 3.36
CA LEU A 308 -11.69 -4.25 3.55
C LEU A 308 -11.01 -5.05 4.68
N LEU A 309 -9.78 -5.49 4.45
CA LEU A 309 -8.98 -6.24 5.42
C LEU A 309 -8.30 -5.27 6.39
N LEU A 310 -9.02 -4.90 7.47
CA LEU A 310 -8.60 -3.91 8.45
C LEU A 310 -8.55 -4.52 9.86
N TYR A 311 -7.87 -3.83 10.79
CA TYR A 311 -7.97 -4.13 12.21
C TYR A 311 -9.23 -3.50 12.81
N ALA A 312 -10.02 -4.33 13.47
CA ALA A 312 -11.11 -3.91 14.34
C ALA A 312 -10.63 -3.86 15.79
N ASP A 313 -10.99 -2.80 16.50
CA ASP A 313 -10.73 -2.69 17.92
C ASP A 313 -11.60 -3.68 18.68
N THR A 314 -11.04 -4.28 19.70
CA THR A 314 -11.72 -5.28 20.52
C THR A 314 -11.81 -4.82 21.98
N PRO A 315 -12.83 -5.24 22.73
CA PRO A 315 -12.88 -4.93 24.17
C PRO A 315 -11.63 -5.45 24.88
N PRO A 316 -10.93 -4.63 25.69
CA PRO A 316 -9.70 -5.04 26.39
C PRO A 316 -9.87 -6.30 27.26
N SER A 317 -11.10 -6.59 27.68
CA SER A 317 -11.44 -7.77 28.49
C SER A 317 -11.16 -9.11 27.81
N ILE A 318 -11.04 -9.15 26.48
CA ILE A 318 -10.69 -10.37 25.74
C ILE A 318 -9.17 -10.57 25.58
N GLY A 319 -8.36 -9.65 26.11
CA GLY A 319 -6.90 -9.75 26.11
C GLY A 319 -6.20 -9.35 24.81
N PHE A 320 -6.93 -8.80 23.84
CA PHE A 320 -6.40 -8.29 22.58
C PHE A 320 -6.95 -6.90 22.29
N GLU A 321 -6.10 -6.00 21.85
CA GLU A 321 -6.53 -4.66 21.47
C GLU A 321 -7.26 -4.64 20.12
N GLN A 322 -6.82 -5.51 19.20
CA GLN A 322 -7.30 -5.52 17.81
C GLN A 322 -7.31 -6.92 17.23
N VAL A 323 -8.24 -7.16 16.32
CA VAL A 323 -8.29 -8.38 15.49
C VAL A 323 -8.50 -8.00 14.04
N GLN A 324 -7.83 -8.69 13.12
CA GLN A 324 -8.01 -8.45 11.68
C GLN A 324 -9.35 -9.04 11.20
N GLN A 325 -10.16 -8.22 10.53
CA GLN A 325 -11.49 -8.56 10.04
C GLN A 325 -11.74 -7.97 8.64
N ASN A 326 -12.75 -8.52 7.96
CA ASN A 326 -13.29 -7.93 6.74
C ASN A 326 -14.36 -6.91 7.11
N ILE A 327 -13.98 -5.65 7.26
CA ILE A 327 -14.85 -4.57 7.71
C ILE A 327 -14.67 -3.32 6.87
N GLY A 328 -15.76 -2.57 6.73
CA GLY A 328 -15.73 -1.31 5.99
C GLY A 328 -15.81 -1.47 4.48
N SER A 329 -16.14 -0.37 3.85
CA SER A 329 -16.27 -0.26 2.40
C SER A 329 -15.95 1.15 1.96
N VAL A 330 -15.35 1.28 0.76
CA VAL A 330 -14.96 2.56 0.18
C VAL A 330 -15.39 2.62 -1.28
N ARG A 331 -15.93 3.76 -1.69
CA ARG A 331 -16.24 4.06 -3.08
C ARG A 331 -15.26 5.10 -3.64
N ASN A 332 -14.76 4.85 -4.84
CA ASN A 332 -14.01 5.79 -5.63
C ASN A 332 -14.69 5.97 -6.98
N SER A 333 -15.08 7.18 -7.33
CA SER A 333 -15.62 7.50 -8.63
C SER A 333 -14.86 8.68 -9.23
N GLY A 334 -14.66 8.65 -10.54
CA GLY A 334 -13.86 9.69 -11.16
C GLY A 334 -14.10 9.82 -12.65
N PHE A 335 -13.61 10.92 -13.15
CA PHE A 335 -13.64 11.30 -14.55
C PHE A 335 -12.21 11.60 -15.00
N GLU A 336 -11.80 11.02 -16.12
CA GLU A 336 -10.49 11.20 -16.70
C GLU A 336 -10.63 11.71 -18.13
N PHE A 337 -9.85 12.70 -18.47
CA PHE A 337 -9.78 13.27 -19.81
C PHE A 337 -8.31 13.34 -20.26
N ALA A 338 -8.03 12.83 -21.44
CA ALA A 338 -6.72 12.96 -22.07
C ALA A 338 -6.88 13.41 -23.52
N ILE A 339 -6.05 14.33 -23.98
CA ILE A 339 -6.01 14.79 -25.37
C ILE A 339 -4.58 14.87 -25.86
N ASN A 340 -4.34 14.31 -27.04
CA ASN A 340 -3.07 14.38 -27.74
C ASN A 340 -3.29 15.00 -29.12
N THR A 341 -2.46 15.98 -29.48
CA THR A 341 -2.58 16.70 -30.74
C THR A 341 -1.25 16.73 -31.50
N VAL A 342 -1.36 16.60 -32.82
CA VAL A 342 -0.25 16.86 -33.75
C VAL A 342 -0.52 18.20 -34.39
N ASN A 343 0.01 19.27 -33.80
CA ASN A 343 -0.19 20.66 -34.27
C ASN A 343 0.54 20.91 -35.60
N LEU A 344 1.80 20.50 -35.62
CA LEU A 344 2.64 20.55 -36.83
C LEU A 344 3.26 19.17 -37.05
N LYS A 345 3.14 18.63 -38.28
CA LYS A 345 3.61 17.28 -38.61
C LYS A 345 5.13 17.19 -38.76
N GLY A 346 5.79 18.29 -38.96
CA GLY A 346 7.18 18.28 -39.39
C GLY A 346 7.36 17.81 -40.83
N GLY A 347 8.56 17.67 -41.26
CA GLY A 347 9.03 17.21 -42.58
C GLY A 347 10.52 17.49 -42.68
N ASN A 348 11.16 17.26 -43.83
CA ASN A 348 12.58 17.59 -44.02
C ASN A 348 12.81 19.08 -43.65
N ASN A 349 13.55 19.32 -42.55
CA ASN A 349 13.88 20.63 -41.98
C ASN A 349 12.68 21.48 -41.50
N LYS A 350 11.51 20.88 -41.20
CA LYS A 350 10.34 21.58 -40.68
C LYS A 350 10.08 21.22 -39.20
N LEU A 351 9.60 22.22 -38.46
CA LEU A 351 9.23 22.06 -37.06
C LEU A 351 8.13 20.99 -36.89
N LYS A 352 8.35 20.05 -35.98
CA LYS A 352 7.34 19.12 -35.50
C LYS A 352 6.87 19.59 -34.12
N TRP A 353 5.55 19.77 -33.95
CA TRP A 353 4.96 20.17 -32.68
C TRP A 353 3.80 19.25 -32.35
N THR A 354 3.90 18.61 -31.19
CA THR A 354 2.84 17.80 -30.58
C THR A 354 2.52 18.33 -29.19
N SER A 355 1.26 18.27 -28.77
CA SER A 355 0.84 18.64 -27.43
C SER A 355 0.09 17.47 -26.81
N SER A 356 0.29 17.26 -25.50
CA SER A 356 -0.40 16.27 -24.69
C SER A 356 -0.91 16.96 -23.43
N PHE A 357 -2.19 16.72 -23.10
CA PHE A 357 -2.80 17.21 -21.88
C PHE A 357 -3.65 16.10 -21.26
N ASN A 358 -3.60 15.96 -19.97
CA ASN A 358 -4.49 15.08 -19.21
C ASN A 358 -4.95 15.77 -17.93
N ILE A 359 -6.17 15.43 -17.50
CA ILE A 359 -6.74 15.85 -16.24
C ILE A 359 -7.61 14.74 -15.68
N SER A 360 -7.56 14.52 -14.37
CA SER A 360 -8.37 13.54 -13.69
C SER A 360 -9.02 14.15 -12.44
N PHE A 361 -10.26 13.77 -12.18
CA PHE A 361 -11.00 14.12 -10.98
C PHE A 361 -11.40 12.82 -10.29
N ASN A 362 -11.13 12.71 -9.00
CA ASN A 362 -11.52 11.56 -8.19
C ASN A 362 -12.28 12.02 -6.95
N LYS A 363 -13.41 11.38 -6.69
CA LYS A 363 -14.13 11.47 -5.43
C LYS A 363 -13.98 10.16 -4.69
N ASN A 364 -13.46 10.22 -3.49
CA ASN A 364 -13.34 9.11 -2.56
C ASN A 364 -14.39 9.27 -1.46
N GLU A 365 -15.00 8.17 -1.01
CA GLU A 365 -16.05 8.19 0.00
C GLU A 365 -16.06 6.86 0.78
N ILE A 366 -16.05 6.94 2.11
CA ILE A 366 -16.27 5.80 3.00
C ILE A 366 -17.76 5.48 2.98
N THR A 367 -18.14 4.27 2.57
CA THR A 367 -19.55 3.87 2.50
C THR A 367 -20.00 3.03 3.70
N ALA A 368 -19.05 2.39 4.40
CA ALA A 368 -19.28 1.68 5.65
C ALA A 368 -17.98 1.58 6.46
N LEU A 369 -18.10 1.52 7.78
CA LEU A 369 -17.07 1.17 8.74
C LEU A 369 -17.44 -0.16 9.42
N SER A 370 -16.85 -0.47 10.59
CA SER A 370 -17.26 -1.62 11.42
C SER A 370 -18.74 -1.51 11.82
N ASP A 371 -19.35 -2.63 12.15
CA ASP A 371 -20.77 -2.68 12.53
C ASP A 371 -21.14 -1.64 13.60
N GLY A 372 -22.12 -0.80 13.26
CA GLY A 372 -22.62 0.26 14.13
C GLY A 372 -21.73 1.51 14.26
N GLN A 373 -20.54 1.54 13.68
CA GLN A 373 -19.69 2.72 13.70
C GLN A 373 -20.02 3.68 12.56
N THR A 374 -20.25 4.94 12.88
CA THR A 374 -20.43 6.03 11.90
C THR A 374 -19.13 6.81 11.67
N SER A 375 -18.21 6.79 12.63
CA SER A 375 -16.90 7.44 12.53
C SER A 375 -15.87 6.73 13.40
N ARG A 376 -14.60 6.89 13.04
CA ARG A 376 -13.44 6.42 13.77
C ARG A 376 -12.31 7.43 13.67
N VAL A 377 -11.75 7.81 14.81
CA VAL A 377 -10.56 8.67 14.86
C VAL A 377 -9.33 7.80 14.64
N VAL A 378 -8.37 8.29 13.87
CA VAL A 378 -7.14 7.56 13.51
C VAL A 378 -5.94 8.42 13.87
N GLY A 379 -5.13 7.93 14.81
CA GLY A 379 -3.89 8.58 15.27
C GLY A 379 -2.64 8.09 14.54
N ILE A 380 -1.62 8.92 14.61
CA ILE A 380 -0.25 8.58 14.19
C ILE A 380 0.47 8.02 15.43
N ARG A 381 0.12 6.98 16.03
CA ARG A 381 0.76 6.22 17.13
C ARG A 381 2.01 6.84 17.80
N TYR A 382 2.09 8.15 17.90
CA TYR A 382 3.06 8.88 18.70
C TYR A 382 2.34 9.43 19.94
N PRO A 383 2.77 9.04 21.17
CA PRO A 383 2.07 9.44 22.41
C PRO A 383 1.93 10.97 22.60
N GLU A 384 2.80 11.73 21.94
CA GLU A 384 2.88 13.18 22.06
C GLU A 384 2.09 13.93 20.98
N ILE A 385 1.56 13.22 19.98
CA ILE A 385 0.80 13.81 18.88
C ILE A 385 -0.64 13.34 19.00
N PRO A 386 -1.61 14.26 19.14
CA PRO A 386 -3.02 13.90 19.18
C PRO A 386 -3.46 13.26 17.85
N ASP A 387 -4.53 12.52 17.91
CA ASP A 387 -5.16 11.93 16.73
C ASP A 387 -5.52 13.01 15.71
N MET A 388 -5.00 12.91 14.49
CA MET A 388 -5.07 13.97 13.48
C MET A 388 -6.00 13.66 12.31
N TYR A 389 -6.59 12.48 12.26
CA TYR A 389 -7.45 12.07 11.16
C TYR A 389 -8.73 11.44 11.66
N ILE A 390 -9.81 11.64 10.89
CA ILE A 390 -11.09 10.97 11.12
C ILE A 390 -11.55 10.25 9.85
N ALA A 391 -11.96 9.01 10.01
CA ALA A 391 -12.70 8.25 9.02
C ALA A 391 -14.19 8.32 9.38
N LYS A 392 -15.04 8.83 8.48
CA LYS A 392 -16.47 9.01 8.72
C LYS A 392 -17.27 8.57 7.50
N VAL A 393 -18.36 7.85 7.74
CA VAL A 393 -19.25 7.38 6.67
C VAL A 393 -19.84 8.58 5.90
N GLY A 394 -19.78 8.53 4.57
CA GLY A 394 -20.20 9.60 3.66
C GLY A 394 -19.11 10.66 3.37
N HIS A 395 -17.93 10.52 3.99
CA HIS A 395 -16.81 11.45 3.88
C HIS A 395 -15.60 10.79 3.22
N PRO A 396 -14.59 11.57 2.78
CA PRO A 396 -13.34 11.05 2.26
C PRO A 396 -12.58 10.16 3.26
N LEU A 397 -11.70 9.29 2.77
CA LEU A 397 -10.97 8.31 3.58
C LEU A 397 -10.09 8.94 4.67
N SER A 398 -9.61 10.14 4.45
CA SER A 398 -8.70 10.84 5.38
C SER A 398 -9.10 12.30 5.44
N GLU A 399 -9.95 12.65 6.39
CA GLU A 399 -10.20 14.04 6.76
C GLU A 399 -9.29 14.42 7.92
N MET A 400 -8.73 15.62 7.87
CA MET A 400 -7.99 16.17 8.99
C MET A 400 -8.95 16.41 10.15
N TYR A 401 -8.51 16.06 11.34
CA TYR A 401 -9.27 16.16 12.56
C TYR A 401 -8.40 16.76 13.66
N GLY A 402 -8.92 17.75 14.36
CA GLY A 402 -8.15 18.41 15.40
C GLY A 402 -8.93 19.51 16.07
N TYR A 403 -8.27 20.17 16.97
CA TYR A 403 -8.82 21.32 17.67
C TYR A 403 -8.74 22.57 16.80
N VAL A 404 -9.79 23.38 16.82
CA VAL A 404 -9.77 24.71 16.23
C VAL A 404 -9.35 25.70 17.32
N PHE A 405 -8.29 26.47 17.06
CA PHE A 405 -7.87 27.49 17.99
C PHE A 405 -8.91 28.61 18.04
N ASP A 406 -9.53 28.82 19.20
CA ASP A 406 -10.61 29.81 19.43
C ASP A 406 -10.10 31.04 20.19
N GLY A 407 -8.82 31.07 20.54
CA GLY A 407 -8.20 32.19 21.27
C GLY A 407 -7.52 31.72 22.55
N VAL A 408 -6.94 32.69 23.24
CA VAL A 408 -6.41 32.50 24.60
C VAL A 408 -7.33 33.21 25.57
N TYR A 409 -7.47 32.68 26.77
CA TYR A 409 -8.24 33.32 27.81
C TYR A 409 -7.73 34.73 28.08
N GLN A 410 -8.65 35.69 28.18
CA GLN A 410 -8.39 37.05 28.57
C GLN A 410 -8.75 37.27 30.04
N TYR A 411 -8.28 38.32 30.67
CA TYR A 411 -8.66 38.60 32.05
C TYR A 411 -10.17 38.80 32.23
N GLU A 412 -10.82 39.29 31.18
CA GLU A 412 -12.28 39.47 31.16
C GLU A 412 -13.08 38.16 31.16
N ASP A 413 -12.45 37.04 30.88
CA ASP A 413 -13.11 35.70 30.91
C ASP A 413 -13.25 35.15 32.33
N PHE A 414 -12.64 35.83 33.32
CA PHE A 414 -12.63 35.39 34.70
C PHE A 414 -13.34 36.39 35.61
N ASN A 415 -13.89 35.89 36.72
CA ASN A 415 -14.32 36.63 37.88
C ASN A 415 -13.27 36.51 38.97
N GLU A 416 -12.79 37.64 39.50
CA GLU A 416 -11.95 37.63 40.69
C GLU A 416 -12.83 37.42 41.92
N VAL A 417 -12.70 36.26 42.58
CA VAL A 417 -13.50 35.86 43.75
C VAL A 417 -12.79 36.20 45.07
N SER A 418 -11.47 36.38 45.05
CA SER A 418 -10.64 36.86 46.14
C SER A 418 -9.29 37.35 45.58
N PRO A 419 -8.47 38.13 46.34
CA PRO A 419 -7.20 38.61 45.80
C PRO A 419 -6.34 37.51 45.19
N ASN A 420 -6.03 37.66 43.90
CA ASN A 420 -5.28 36.70 43.06
C ASN A 420 -5.95 35.34 42.85
N THR A 421 -7.27 35.22 43.11
CA THR A 421 -8.03 34.01 42.86
C THR A 421 -9.08 34.29 41.80
N PHE A 422 -8.97 33.61 40.64
CA PHE A 422 -9.81 33.82 39.49
C PHE A 422 -10.63 32.56 39.20
N VAL A 423 -11.90 32.72 38.91
CA VAL A 423 -12.81 31.63 38.49
C VAL A 423 -13.37 31.97 37.11
N LEU A 424 -13.40 31.01 36.22
CA LEU A 424 -13.90 31.19 34.86
C LEU A 424 -15.39 31.60 34.89
N LYS A 425 -15.78 32.55 34.07
CA LYS A 425 -17.19 32.99 33.96
C LYS A 425 -18.06 31.91 33.41
N GLU A 426 -19.32 31.89 33.81
CA GLU A 426 -20.33 30.98 33.28
C GLU A 426 -20.48 31.20 31.76
N GLY A 427 -20.46 30.11 30.99
CA GLY A 427 -20.54 30.13 29.54
C GLY A 427 -19.21 30.25 28.80
N ILE A 428 -18.10 30.54 29.50
CA ILE A 428 -16.75 30.43 28.92
C ILE A 428 -16.32 28.95 29.01
N PRO A 429 -15.88 28.35 27.90
CA PRO A 429 -15.46 26.93 27.92
C PRO A 429 -14.28 26.71 28.84
N ASP A 430 -14.39 25.76 29.78
CA ASP A 430 -13.26 25.31 30.58
C ASP A 430 -12.25 24.58 29.70
N ALA A 431 -10.95 24.75 30.01
CA ALA A 431 -9.86 24.07 29.31
C ALA A 431 -9.99 22.53 29.30
N VAL A 432 -10.76 21.96 30.26
CA VAL A 432 -11.12 20.54 30.31
C VAL A 432 -12.27 20.18 29.38
N HIS A 433 -13.10 21.16 28.97
CA HIS A 433 -14.18 21.01 28.00
C HIS A 433 -13.78 21.62 26.67
N ILE A 434 -12.82 21.00 26.00
CA ILE A 434 -12.47 21.39 24.64
C ILE A 434 -13.66 21.10 23.75
N LEU A 435 -14.35 22.15 23.33
CA LEU A 435 -15.50 22.05 22.44
C LEU A 435 -15.01 21.49 21.12
N TRP A 436 -15.45 20.28 20.84
CA TRP A 436 -15.35 19.65 19.53
C TRP A 436 -16.23 20.42 18.56
N ARG A 437 -15.72 21.51 17.98
CA ARG A 437 -16.38 22.10 16.83
C ARG A 437 -16.19 21.16 15.66
N ARG A 438 -17.31 20.66 15.15
CA ARG A 438 -17.35 19.93 13.87
C ARG A 438 -16.78 20.84 12.80
N GLU A 439 -15.65 20.41 12.23
CA GLU A 439 -15.17 21.00 11.05
C GLU A 439 -16.04 20.86 9.85
N HIS A 440 -16.44 21.94 9.27
CA HIS A 440 -16.88 21.97 7.90
C HIS A 440 -16.09 22.98 7.04
N ASP A 441 -15.16 23.75 7.60
CA ASP A 441 -14.62 24.92 6.92
C ASP A 441 -13.10 25.12 6.94
N LEU A 442 -12.29 24.08 7.14
CA LEU A 442 -10.84 24.22 6.93
C LEU A 442 -10.43 24.39 5.45
N ASN A 443 -11.39 24.30 4.51
CA ASN A 443 -11.12 24.57 3.10
C ASN A 443 -11.33 26.01 2.66
N THR A 444 -11.72 26.94 3.56
CA THR A 444 -12.08 28.28 3.13
C THR A 444 -11.34 29.43 3.81
N THR A 445 -10.39 29.18 4.73
CA THR A 445 -9.65 30.28 5.36
C THR A 445 -8.17 29.96 5.50
N MET A 446 -7.48 29.74 4.39
CA MET A 446 -6.07 30.05 4.22
C MET A 446 -5.93 30.85 2.94
N LEU A 447 -6.08 32.15 3.06
CA LEU A 447 -5.42 33.15 2.23
C LEU A 447 -4.29 33.78 3.05
#